data_ed68d7cd679a2dc544e6a0a5b648fb84
#
_entry.id   ed68d7cd679a2dc544e6a0a5b648fb84
#
_cell.length_a   1.000
_cell.length_b   1.000
_cell.length_c   1.000
_cell.angle_alpha   90.00
_cell.angle_beta   90.00
_cell.angle_gamma   90.00
#
_symmetry.space_group_name_H-M   'P 1'
#
loop_
_entity.id
_entity.type
_entity.pdbx_description
1 polymer ?
#
loop_
_entity_poly.entity_id
_entity_poly.type
_entity_poly.pdbx_seq_one_letter_code
_entity_poly.pdbx_strand_id
1 'polypeptide(L)'
;CTISSITERSSKSPVGAFHSFGKAKWLSFGGWINAIIPILIVPYYSVIGGWVIKYLFEYVIGHAGTVAADGYFSSFISSGAATEICFLIFVFITLAIIFAGVRNGIERVSKFMMPILVVLSVVIAVYSVSRPGAMAGVKYFLIPNVENFSWMTVVSAMGQMFYSLSIAMGILITFGSYMKKDVSIEGSTKNVEIFDTAIAIMAGLMIIPAVFAFSGGDPDALQAGPALMFITLPKVFANMGFGTAAGILFFLLVLFAAVTSSIALTESAVSRFEDELGWGR
;
A
#
# COMPACT_ATOMS: atom_id res chain seq x y z
N CYS A 1 7.31 -19.34 5.06
CA CYS A 1 6.94 -20.30 6.13
C CYS A 1 8.02 -20.49 7.17
N THR A 2 9.28 -20.79 6.79
CA THR A 2 10.34 -21.09 7.75
C THR A 2 10.68 -19.91 8.67
N ILE A 3 10.71 -18.69 8.15
CA ILE A 3 11.05 -17.48 8.92
C ILE A 3 9.95 -17.16 9.94
N SER A 4 8.68 -17.25 9.56
CA SER A 4 7.55 -17.02 10.48
C SER A 4 7.54 -18.04 11.63
N SER A 5 7.81 -19.32 11.35
CA SER A 5 7.85 -20.36 12.39
C SER A 5 8.99 -20.18 13.41
N ILE A 6 10.04 -19.50 13.00
CA ILE A 6 11.19 -19.23 13.88
C ILE A 6 10.95 -18.01 14.74
N THR A 7 10.30 -16.97 14.20
CA THR A 7 9.89 -15.80 14.99
C THR A 7 8.81 -16.13 16.00
N GLU A 8 7.86 -16.97 15.67
CA GLU A 8 6.89 -17.50 16.64
C GLU A 8 7.56 -18.22 17.81
N ARG A 9 8.61 -18.99 17.53
CA ARG A 9 9.40 -19.68 18.56
C ARG A 9 10.32 -18.76 19.35
N SER A 10 10.85 -17.71 18.72
CA SER A 10 11.79 -16.78 19.36
C SER A 10 11.12 -15.61 20.05
N SER A 11 9.89 -15.23 19.66
CA SER A 11 9.17 -14.02 20.10
C SER A 11 10.04 -12.76 20.02
N LYS A 12 10.86 -12.66 18.96
CA LYS A 12 11.87 -11.60 18.79
C LYS A 12 11.71 -10.89 17.46
N SER A 13 12.21 -9.67 17.41
CA SER A 13 12.34 -8.85 16.20
C SER A 13 13.18 -9.54 15.12
N PRO A 14 13.21 -9.01 13.87
CA PRO A 14 13.99 -9.59 12.78
C PRO A 14 15.44 -9.90 13.14
N VAL A 15 16.15 -9.02 13.86
CA VAL A 15 17.55 -9.27 14.23
C VAL A 15 17.68 -10.35 15.25
N GLY A 16 16.85 -10.34 16.29
CA GLY A 16 16.83 -11.38 17.31
C GLY A 16 16.44 -12.74 16.74
N ALA A 17 15.54 -12.79 15.75
CA ALA A 17 15.17 -14.01 15.04
C ALA A 17 16.36 -14.57 14.25
N PHE A 18 17.05 -13.74 13.45
CA PHE A 18 18.26 -14.16 12.74
C PHE A 18 19.39 -14.59 13.68
N HIS A 19 19.53 -13.96 14.83
CA HIS A 19 20.51 -14.35 15.85
C HIS A 19 20.20 -15.72 16.45
N SER A 20 18.94 -16.12 16.49
CA SER A 20 18.53 -17.44 17.02
C SER A 20 18.80 -18.60 16.06
N PHE A 21 19.07 -18.33 14.77
CA PHE A 21 19.45 -19.34 13.77
C PHE A 21 20.89 -19.84 13.91
N GLY A 22 21.78 -19.01 14.45
CA GLY A 22 23.17 -19.39 14.63
C GLY A 22 24.04 -18.26 15.16
N LYS A 23 25.22 -18.63 15.72
CA LYS A 23 26.17 -17.65 16.28
C LYS A 23 26.99 -16.90 15.21
N ALA A 24 26.73 -17.12 13.93
CA ALA A 24 27.51 -16.52 12.85
C ALA A 24 27.11 -15.02 12.67
N LYS A 25 28.08 -14.14 12.80
CA LYS A 25 27.87 -12.66 12.72
C LYS A 25 27.25 -12.19 11.40
N TRP A 26 27.45 -12.91 10.30
CA TRP A 26 26.87 -12.55 9.01
C TRP A 26 25.35 -12.75 8.96
N LEU A 27 24.78 -13.64 9.77
CA LEU A 27 23.32 -13.80 9.89
C LEU A 27 22.67 -12.55 10.50
N SER A 28 23.33 -11.91 11.45
CA SER A 28 22.85 -10.64 12.01
C SER A 28 22.77 -9.52 10.96
N PHE A 29 23.63 -9.54 9.94
CA PHE A 29 23.59 -8.58 8.84
C PHE A 29 22.28 -8.68 8.04
N GLY A 30 21.79 -9.89 7.76
CA GLY A 30 20.48 -10.10 7.13
C GLY A 30 19.33 -9.52 7.96
N GLY A 31 19.38 -9.67 9.29
CA GLY A 31 18.42 -9.07 10.21
C GLY A 31 18.46 -7.54 10.17
N TRP A 32 19.66 -6.94 10.09
CA TRP A 32 19.85 -5.49 10.00
C TRP A 32 19.32 -4.92 8.69
N ILE A 33 19.54 -5.57 7.55
CA ILE A 33 18.94 -5.15 6.26
C ILE A 33 17.42 -5.11 6.37
N ASN A 34 16.80 -6.18 6.86
CA ASN A 34 15.35 -6.25 7.03
C ASN A 34 14.77 -5.15 7.93
N ALA A 35 15.57 -4.60 8.80
CA ALA A 35 15.16 -3.59 9.75
C ALA A 35 15.40 -2.16 9.27
N ILE A 36 16.41 -1.92 8.44
CA ILE A 36 16.71 -0.61 7.88
C ILE A 36 15.69 -0.26 6.78
N ILE A 37 15.24 -1.23 6.01
CA ILE A 37 14.30 -1.01 4.89
C ILE A 37 13.02 -0.28 5.33
N PRO A 38 12.26 -0.71 6.36
CA PRO A 38 11.08 0.02 6.83
C PRO A 38 11.41 1.44 7.27
N ILE A 39 12.54 1.65 7.96
CA ILE A 39 12.97 2.98 8.44
C ILE A 39 13.19 3.95 7.27
N LEU A 40 13.71 3.48 6.14
CA LEU A 40 13.90 4.29 4.93
C LEU A 40 12.60 4.52 4.16
N ILE A 41 11.68 3.55 4.19
CA ILE A 41 10.40 3.64 3.46
C ILE A 41 9.40 4.54 4.19
N VAL A 42 9.31 4.51 5.51
CA VAL A 42 8.30 5.25 6.30
C VAL A 42 8.22 6.74 5.96
N PRO A 43 9.34 7.51 5.90
CA PRO A 43 9.27 8.92 5.57
C PRO A 43 8.68 9.18 4.17
N TYR A 44 9.20 8.49 3.16
CA TYR A 44 8.71 8.59 1.78
C TYR A 44 7.22 8.21 1.69
N TYR A 45 6.84 7.11 2.32
CA TYR A 45 5.46 6.61 2.32
C TYR A 45 4.49 7.59 3.00
N SER A 46 4.95 8.22 4.08
CA SER A 46 4.16 9.22 4.82
C SER A 46 3.94 10.50 4.02
N VAL A 47 4.89 10.90 3.19
CA VAL A 47 4.71 12.04 2.27
C VAL A 47 3.60 11.73 1.27
N ILE A 48 3.63 10.55 0.64
CA ILE A 48 2.56 10.13 -0.31
C ILE A 48 1.22 10.01 0.41
N GLY A 49 1.19 9.47 1.63
CA GLY A 49 -0.01 9.42 2.46
C GLY A 49 -0.60 10.82 2.73
N GLY A 50 0.25 11.80 2.96
CA GLY A 50 -0.14 13.22 3.07
C GLY A 50 -0.78 13.75 1.78
N TRP A 51 -0.24 13.41 0.61
CA TRP A 51 -0.84 13.79 -0.68
C TRP A 51 -2.23 13.18 -0.86
N VAL A 52 -2.43 11.95 -0.42
CA VAL A 52 -3.75 11.29 -0.47
C VAL A 52 -4.76 12.04 0.41
N ILE A 53 -4.36 12.49 1.62
CA ILE A 53 -5.22 13.32 2.50
C ILE A 53 -5.61 14.61 1.79
N LYS A 54 -4.66 15.30 1.16
CA LYS A 54 -4.93 16.54 0.42
C LYS A 54 -5.96 16.32 -0.68
N TYR A 55 -5.78 15.31 -1.50
CA TYR A 55 -6.68 15.00 -2.60
C TYR A 55 -8.07 14.59 -2.09
N LEU A 56 -8.16 13.75 -1.09
CA LEU A 56 -9.44 13.39 -0.47
C LEU A 56 -10.17 14.63 0.04
N PHE A 57 -9.47 15.52 0.74
CA PHE A 57 -10.05 16.76 1.25
C PHE A 57 -10.61 17.64 0.13
N GLU A 58 -9.85 17.86 -0.94
CA GLU A 58 -10.30 18.65 -2.09
C GLU A 58 -11.55 18.06 -2.77
N TYR A 59 -11.59 16.73 -2.92
CA TYR A 59 -12.78 16.06 -3.45
C TYR A 59 -14.00 16.22 -2.55
N VAL A 60 -13.84 16.12 -1.23
CA VAL A 60 -14.93 16.25 -0.24
C VAL A 60 -15.51 17.67 -0.24
N ILE A 61 -14.67 18.69 -0.37
CA ILE A 61 -15.13 20.11 -0.43
C ILE A 61 -15.63 20.55 -1.82
N GLY A 62 -15.66 19.63 -2.80
CA GLY A 62 -16.21 19.88 -4.13
C GLY A 62 -15.26 20.48 -5.16
N HIS A 63 -13.96 20.50 -4.91
CA HIS A 63 -12.92 21.02 -5.81
C HIS A 63 -12.39 20.01 -6.81
N ALA A 64 -13.17 19.03 -7.22
CA ALA A 64 -12.75 17.96 -8.14
C ALA A 64 -12.18 18.51 -9.46
N GLY A 65 -12.76 19.58 -10.02
CA GLY A 65 -12.25 20.22 -11.23
C GLY A 65 -10.88 20.89 -11.04
N THR A 66 -10.64 21.47 -9.88
CA THR A 66 -9.35 22.11 -9.54
C THR A 66 -8.24 21.07 -9.44
N VAL A 67 -8.53 19.94 -8.83
CA VAL A 67 -7.56 18.83 -8.66
C VAL A 67 -7.18 18.18 -10.00
N ALA A 68 -8.12 18.20 -10.97
CA ALA A 68 -7.90 17.68 -12.31
C ALA A 68 -7.16 18.65 -13.24
N ALA A 69 -6.98 19.92 -12.83
CA ALA A 69 -6.31 20.93 -13.64
C ALA A 69 -4.81 20.62 -13.86
N ASP A 70 -4.32 20.99 -15.05
CA ASP A 70 -2.90 20.84 -15.36
C ASP A 70 -2.03 21.66 -14.39
N GLY A 71 -0.97 21.04 -13.92
CA GLY A 71 -0.02 21.67 -12.99
C GLY A 71 -0.47 21.71 -11.53
N TYR A 72 -1.71 21.31 -11.18
CA TYR A 72 -2.16 21.30 -9.78
C TYR A 72 -1.24 20.47 -8.88
N PHE A 73 -0.93 19.24 -9.28
CA PHE A 73 -0.04 18.39 -8.51
C PHE A 73 1.36 18.99 -8.33
N SER A 74 1.94 19.52 -9.40
CA SER A 74 3.26 20.18 -9.36
C SER A 74 3.26 21.41 -8.46
N SER A 75 2.22 22.23 -8.53
CA SER A 75 2.04 23.40 -7.64
C SER A 75 1.90 22.97 -6.17
N PHE A 76 1.12 21.92 -5.90
CA PHE A 76 0.93 21.41 -4.54
C PHE A 76 2.24 20.88 -3.95
N ILE A 77 2.98 20.03 -4.66
CA ILE A 77 4.24 19.46 -4.14
C ILE A 77 5.35 20.51 -3.99
N SER A 78 5.26 21.63 -4.74
CA SER A 78 6.17 22.77 -4.60
C SER A 78 5.79 23.70 -3.45
N SER A 79 4.58 23.57 -2.92
CA SER A 79 4.11 24.32 -1.76
C SER A 79 4.56 23.64 -0.46
N GLY A 80 5.72 24.06 0.08
CA GLY A 80 6.32 23.44 1.27
C GLY A 80 5.35 23.34 2.45
N ALA A 81 4.65 24.44 2.78
CA ALA A 81 3.75 24.48 3.94
C ALA A 81 2.55 23.52 3.81
N ALA A 82 1.89 23.49 2.65
CA ALA A 82 0.70 22.64 2.44
C ALA A 82 1.09 21.15 2.46
N THR A 83 2.21 20.79 1.84
CA THR A 83 2.72 19.43 1.81
C THR A 83 3.13 18.97 3.21
N GLU A 84 3.82 19.83 3.97
CA GLU A 84 4.26 19.55 5.33
C GLU A 84 3.08 19.33 6.29
N ILE A 85 2.05 20.17 6.24
CA ILE A 85 0.85 20.01 7.07
C ILE A 85 0.18 18.66 6.78
N CYS A 86 -0.01 18.31 5.52
CA CYS A 86 -0.64 17.04 5.14
C CYS A 86 0.21 15.83 5.57
N PHE A 87 1.53 15.92 5.43
CA PHE A 87 2.47 14.93 5.94
C PHE A 87 2.34 14.74 7.45
N LEU A 88 2.35 15.83 8.22
CA LEU A 88 2.22 15.78 9.68
C LEU A 88 0.89 15.18 10.13
N ILE A 89 -0.22 15.50 9.44
CA ILE A 89 -1.52 14.90 9.73
C ILE A 89 -1.46 13.37 9.52
N PHE A 90 -0.89 12.91 8.41
CA PHE A 90 -0.77 11.47 8.13
C PHE A 90 0.11 10.76 9.15
N VAL A 91 1.25 11.33 9.49
CA VAL A 91 2.17 10.81 10.53
C VAL A 91 1.46 10.76 11.88
N PHE A 92 0.74 11.81 12.25
CA PHE A 92 -0.02 11.85 13.51
C PHE A 92 -1.07 10.74 13.60
N ILE A 93 -1.83 10.52 12.52
CA ILE A 93 -2.82 9.42 12.46
C ILE A 93 -2.13 8.07 12.66
N THR A 94 -1.04 7.82 11.94
CA THR A 94 -0.27 6.56 12.04
C THR A 94 0.26 6.34 13.45
N LEU A 95 0.91 7.36 14.04
CA LEU A 95 1.49 7.27 15.38
C LEU A 95 0.41 7.10 16.45
N ALA A 96 -0.71 7.82 16.36
CA ALA A 96 -1.81 7.67 17.32
C ALA A 96 -2.33 6.22 17.39
N ILE A 97 -2.42 5.54 16.24
CA ILE A 97 -2.83 4.15 16.17
C ILE A 97 -1.77 3.22 16.78
N ILE A 98 -0.50 3.48 16.50
CA ILE A 98 0.61 2.67 17.02
C ILE A 98 0.73 2.82 18.54
N PHE A 99 0.63 4.04 19.07
CA PHE A 99 0.64 4.30 20.51
C PHE A 99 -0.54 3.68 21.26
N ALA A 100 -1.67 3.46 20.59
CA ALA A 100 -2.78 2.68 21.14
C ALA A 100 -2.45 1.17 21.29
N GLY A 101 -1.33 0.72 20.77
CA GLY A 101 -0.78 -0.63 20.88
C GLY A 101 -1.34 -1.62 19.86
N VAL A 102 -0.75 -2.82 19.84
CA VAL A 102 -1.07 -3.85 18.82
C VAL A 102 -2.55 -4.26 18.88
N ARG A 103 -3.07 -4.55 20.04
CA ARG A 103 -4.43 -5.10 20.21
C ARG A 103 -5.53 -4.06 20.06
N ASN A 104 -5.38 -2.89 20.70
CA ASN A 104 -6.40 -1.83 20.73
C ASN A 104 -6.27 -0.85 19.56
N GLY A 105 -5.08 -0.67 19.02
CA GLY A 105 -4.80 0.20 17.88
C GLY A 105 -4.81 -0.59 16.58
N ILE A 106 -3.73 -1.29 16.29
CA ILE A 106 -3.44 -1.89 14.99
C ILE A 106 -4.51 -2.91 14.58
N GLU A 107 -4.78 -3.90 15.44
CA GLU A 107 -5.73 -4.97 15.14
C GLU A 107 -7.16 -4.44 14.98
N ARG A 108 -7.58 -3.53 15.87
CA ARG A 108 -8.94 -2.97 15.85
C ARG A 108 -9.17 -2.09 14.63
N VAL A 109 -8.22 -1.24 14.28
CA VAL A 109 -8.28 -0.36 13.11
C VAL A 109 -8.27 -1.19 11.84
N SER A 110 -7.38 -2.18 11.72
CA SER A 110 -7.31 -3.06 10.55
C SER A 110 -8.60 -3.87 10.36
N LYS A 111 -9.20 -4.41 11.42
CA LYS A 111 -10.48 -5.12 11.35
C LYS A 111 -11.63 -4.26 10.84
N PHE A 112 -11.59 -2.95 11.10
CA PHE A 112 -12.61 -2.02 10.60
C PHE A 112 -12.31 -1.57 9.16
N MET A 113 -11.07 -1.22 8.86
CA MET A 113 -10.70 -0.63 7.59
C MET A 113 -10.65 -1.65 6.44
N MET A 114 -10.18 -2.88 6.68
CA MET A 114 -10.02 -3.88 5.64
C MET A 114 -11.32 -4.30 4.95
N PRO A 115 -12.43 -4.61 5.65
CA PRO A 115 -13.70 -4.90 4.99
C PRO A 115 -14.21 -3.73 4.15
N ILE A 116 -14.08 -2.50 4.65
CA ILE A 116 -14.48 -1.29 3.91
C ILE A 116 -13.64 -1.14 2.65
N LEU A 117 -12.32 -1.34 2.74
CA LEU A 117 -11.40 -1.32 1.60
C LEU A 117 -11.84 -2.32 0.52
N VAL A 118 -12.17 -3.56 0.89
CA VAL A 118 -12.63 -4.58 -0.06
C VAL A 118 -13.94 -4.15 -0.73
N VAL A 119 -14.91 -3.66 0.04
CA VAL A 119 -16.19 -3.18 -0.51
C VAL A 119 -15.97 -2.01 -1.47
N LEU A 120 -15.18 -1.02 -1.07
CA LEU A 120 -14.84 0.13 -1.93
C LEU A 120 -14.14 -0.31 -3.21
N SER A 121 -13.21 -1.28 -3.12
CA SER A 121 -12.52 -1.84 -4.29
C SER A 121 -13.50 -2.45 -5.28
N VAL A 122 -14.45 -3.25 -4.78
CA VAL A 122 -15.48 -3.87 -5.64
C VAL A 122 -16.35 -2.80 -6.31
N VAL A 123 -16.84 -1.83 -5.54
CA VAL A 123 -17.70 -0.75 -6.06
C VAL A 123 -16.99 0.03 -7.16
N ILE A 124 -15.74 0.45 -6.92
CA ILE A 124 -14.97 1.23 -7.90
C ILE A 124 -14.62 0.38 -9.12
N ALA A 125 -14.24 -0.90 -8.95
CA ALA A 125 -13.94 -1.79 -10.07
C ALA A 125 -15.17 -2.00 -10.97
N VAL A 126 -16.33 -2.28 -10.39
CA VAL A 126 -17.60 -2.42 -11.14
C VAL A 126 -17.92 -1.11 -11.87
N TYR A 127 -17.80 0.02 -11.20
CA TYR A 127 -18.00 1.33 -11.81
C TYR A 127 -17.04 1.57 -12.98
N SER A 128 -15.75 1.30 -12.81
CA SER A 128 -14.72 1.45 -13.84
C SER A 128 -15.01 0.59 -15.08
N VAL A 129 -15.25 -0.71 -14.87
CA VAL A 129 -15.53 -1.66 -15.96
C VAL A 129 -16.83 -1.36 -16.71
N SER A 130 -17.81 -0.74 -16.02
CA SER A 130 -19.09 -0.36 -16.64
C SER A 130 -19.02 0.86 -17.57
N ARG A 131 -17.89 1.54 -17.69
CA ARG A 131 -17.75 2.72 -18.55
C ARG A 131 -17.67 2.35 -20.03
N PRO A 132 -18.24 3.17 -20.93
CA PRO A 132 -18.06 3.00 -22.37
C PRO A 132 -16.56 3.02 -22.73
N GLY A 133 -16.10 2.05 -23.51
CA GLY A 133 -14.68 1.92 -23.88
C GLY A 133 -13.80 1.18 -22.85
N ALA A 134 -14.28 0.93 -21.63
CA ALA A 134 -13.52 0.25 -20.58
C ALA A 134 -13.11 -1.19 -20.93
N MET A 135 -13.88 -1.88 -21.79
CA MET A 135 -13.62 -3.27 -22.17
C MET A 135 -12.27 -3.45 -22.87
N ALA A 136 -11.77 -2.43 -23.57
CA ALA A 136 -10.43 -2.46 -24.15
C ALA A 136 -9.36 -2.57 -23.05
N GLY A 137 -9.52 -1.80 -21.95
CA GLY A 137 -8.64 -1.87 -20.79
C GLY A 137 -8.73 -3.21 -20.05
N VAL A 138 -9.94 -3.79 -19.92
CA VAL A 138 -10.10 -5.13 -19.33
C VAL A 138 -9.34 -6.18 -20.14
N LYS A 139 -9.48 -6.15 -21.47
CA LYS A 139 -8.75 -7.05 -22.37
C LYS A 139 -7.23 -6.84 -22.27
N TYR A 140 -6.78 -5.58 -22.26
CA TYR A 140 -5.37 -5.24 -22.12
C TYR A 140 -4.78 -5.81 -20.80
N PHE A 141 -5.54 -5.73 -19.70
CA PHE A 141 -5.08 -6.20 -18.39
C PHE A 141 -5.09 -7.73 -18.26
N LEU A 142 -6.13 -8.42 -18.78
CA LEU A 142 -6.33 -9.85 -18.54
C LEU A 142 -5.75 -10.75 -19.64
N ILE A 143 -5.56 -10.23 -20.86
CA ILE A 143 -5.04 -11.03 -21.97
C ILE A 143 -3.53 -10.80 -22.08
N PRO A 144 -2.71 -11.82 -21.82
CA PRO A 144 -1.25 -11.68 -21.90
C PRO A 144 -0.80 -11.44 -23.36
N ASN A 145 0.06 -10.45 -23.57
CA ASN A 145 0.72 -10.24 -24.85
C ASN A 145 2.07 -10.97 -24.84
N VAL A 146 2.11 -12.12 -25.51
CA VAL A 146 3.31 -12.98 -25.55
C VAL A 146 4.46 -12.32 -26.32
N GLU A 147 4.18 -11.42 -27.27
CA GLU A 147 5.21 -10.72 -28.05
C GLU A 147 6.08 -9.78 -27.21
N ASN A 148 5.50 -9.21 -26.15
CA ASN A 148 6.20 -8.32 -25.20
C ASN A 148 6.83 -9.07 -24.03
N PHE A 149 6.73 -10.40 -23.98
CA PHE A 149 7.31 -11.18 -22.89
C PHE A 149 8.83 -11.22 -23.01
N SER A 150 9.49 -10.85 -21.93
CA SER A 150 10.95 -10.86 -21.81
C SER A 150 11.37 -11.39 -20.44
N TRP A 151 12.64 -11.75 -20.29
CA TRP A 151 13.19 -12.10 -18.99
C TRP A 151 13.05 -10.94 -17.97
N MET A 152 13.10 -9.70 -18.44
CA MET A 152 12.88 -8.52 -17.61
C MET A 152 11.44 -8.46 -17.06
N THR A 153 10.45 -8.97 -17.80
CA THR A 153 9.06 -9.10 -17.32
C THR A 153 8.99 -9.98 -16.07
N VAL A 154 9.72 -11.10 -16.07
CA VAL A 154 9.80 -12.01 -14.90
C VAL A 154 10.46 -11.31 -13.72
N VAL A 155 11.60 -10.65 -13.94
CA VAL A 155 12.34 -9.93 -12.88
C VAL A 155 11.48 -8.81 -12.28
N SER A 156 10.80 -8.04 -13.11
CA SER A 156 9.90 -6.96 -12.66
C SER A 156 8.72 -7.49 -11.87
N ALA A 157 8.09 -8.57 -12.33
CA ALA A 157 6.98 -9.22 -11.63
C ALA A 157 7.43 -9.78 -10.26
N MET A 158 8.60 -10.41 -10.20
CA MET A 158 9.19 -10.86 -8.93
C MET A 158 9.46 -9.69 -7.98
N GLY A 159 10.04 -8.60 -8.48
CA GLY A 159 10.29 -7.39 -7.68
C GLY A 159 9.02 -6.81 -7.10
N GLN A 160 7.97 -6.72 -7.90
CA GLN A 160 6.65 -6.26 -7.45
C GLN A 160 6.04 -7.19 -6.40
N MET A 161 6.14 -8.51 -6.59
CA MET A 161 5.65 -9.49 -5.64
C MET A 161 6.37 -9.38 -4.28
N PHE A 162 7.71 -9.23 -4.29
CA PHE A 162 8.49 -9.03 -3.06
C PHE A 162 8.05 -7.77 -2.32
N TYR A 163 7.78 -6.69 -3.05
CA TYR A 163 7.31 -5.43 -2.46
C TYR A 163 5.89 -5.55 -1.91
N SER A 164 4.95 -6.11 -2.68
CA SER A 164 3.54 -6.25 -2.31
C SER A 164 3.35 -7.13 -1.08
N LEU A 165 4.00 -8.29 -1.04
CA LEU A 165 3.96 -9.22 0.09
C LEU A 165 4.84 -8.78 1.27
N SER A 166 5.48 -7.60 1.19
CA SER A 166 6.38 -7.08 2.23
C SER A 166 7.50 -8.06 2.61
N ILE A 167 8.00 -8.84 1.64
CA ILE A 167 9.10 -9.76 1.83
C ILE A 167 10.40 -8.95 1.96
N ALA A 168 11.27 -9.34 2.87
CA ALA A 168 12.53 -8.66 3.20
C ALA A 168 12.39 -7.27 3.86
N MET A 169 11.19 -6.89 4.32
CA MET A 169 10.94 -5.63 5.05
C MET A 169 10.80 -5.83 6.56
N GLY A 170 11.02 -7.03 7.07
CA GLY A 170 10.85 -7.36 8.48
C GLY A 170 9.39 -7.45 8.96
N ILE A 171 8.42 -6.94 8.19
CA ILE A 171 7.01 -6.86 8.57
C ILE A 171 6.44 -8.24 8.88
N LEU A 172 6.61 -9.23 7.98
CA LEU A 172 6.12 -10.59 8.19
C LEU A 172 6.75 -11.26 9.42
N ILE A 173 7.99 -10.90 9.74
CA ILE A 173 8.69 -11.40 10.92
C ILE A 173 8.09 -10.78 12.19
N THR A 174 7.90 -9.46 12.20
CA THR A 174 7.31 -8.73 13.33
C THR A 174 5.89 -9.22 13.61
N PHE A 175 5.02 -9.24 12.60
CA PHE A 175 3.64 -9.71 12.80
C PHE A 175 3.58 -11.21 13.11
N GLY A 176 4.50 -12.02 12.56
CA GLY A 176 4.65 -13.42 12.91
C GLY A 176 4.99 -13.63 14.40
N SER A 177 5.76 -12.72 15.03
CA SER A 177 6.07 -12.79 16.45
C SER A 177 4.87 -12.48 17.36
N TYR A 178 3.85 -11.79 16.84
CA TYR A 178 2.62 -11.46 17.57
C TYR A 178 1.52 -12.53 17.42
N MET A 179 1.75 -13.52 16.55
CA MET A 179 0.78 -14.61 16.35
C MET A 179 0.66 -15.50 17.57
N LYS A 180 -0.58 -15.89 17.87
CA LYS A 180 -0.85 -16.88 18.93
C LYS A 180 -0.39 -18.27 18.47
N LYS A 181 0.03 -19.11 19.44
CA LYS A 181 0.54 -20.46 19.19
C LYS A 181 -0.48 -21.44 18.60
N ASP A 182 -1.76 -21.14 18.72
CA ASP A 182 -2.88 -21.92 18.19
C ASP A 182 -3.23 -21.60 16.73
N VAL A 183 -2.63 -20.55 16.16
CA VAL A 183 -2.89 -20.13 14.78
C VAL A 183 -1.91 -20.80 13.82
N SER A 184 -2.44 -21.40 12.75
CA SER A 184 -1.60 -22.01 11.70
C SER A 184 -0.89 -20.95 10.87
N ILE A 185 0.44 -20.97 10.86
CA ILE A 185 1.27 -20.10 10.03
C ILE A 185 1.01 -20.34 8.54
N GLU A 186 0.95 -21.62 8.15
CA GLU A 186 0.69 -22.00 6.76
C GLU A 186 -0.67 -21.47 6.27
N GLY A 187 -1.72 -21.67 7.07
CA GLY A 187 -3.05 -21.15 6.75
C GLY A 187 -3.08 -19.62 6.65
N SER A 188 -2.39 -18.93 7.56
CA SER A 188 -2.29 -17.47 7.53
C SER A 188 -1.52 -16.97 6.31
N THR A 189 -0.40 -17.59 5.96
CA THR A 189 0.39 -17.23 4.78
C THR A 189 -0.40 -17.41 3.49
N LYS A 190 -1.13 -18.54 3.37
CA LYS A 190 -1.99 -18.81 2.23
C LYS A 190 -3.12 -17.77 2.08
N ASN A 191 -3.71 -17.35 3.20
CA ASN A 191 -4.71 -16.28 3.18
C ASN A 191 -4.11 -14.95 2.71
N VAL A 192 -2.92 -14.57 3.20
CA VAL A 192 -2.22 -13.36 2.75
C VAL A 192 -1.99 -13.40 1.25
N GLU A 193 -1.48 -14.52 0.71
CA GLU A 193 -1.23 -14.70 -0.72
C GLU A 193 -2.51 -14.54 -1.55
N ILE A 194 -3.61 -15.17 -1.14
CA ILE A 194 -4.91 -15.09 -1.83
C ILE A 194 -5.44 -13.66 -1.81
N PHE A 195 -5.42 -12.99 -0.64
CA PHE A 195 -5.93 -11.63 -0.51
C PHE A 195 -5.07 -10.62 -1.26
N ASP A 196 -3.75 -10.72 -1.20
CA ASP A 196 -2.83 -9.86 -1.94
C ASP A 196 -3.09 -9.94 -3.45
N THR A 197 -3.16 -11.17 -3.99
CA THR A 197 -3.46 -11.42 -5.40
C THR A 197 -4.85 -10.88 -5.80
N ALA A 198 -5.87 -11.12 -4.98
CA ALA A 198 -7.23 -10.64 -5.25
C ALA A 198 -7.29 -9.10 -5.28
N ILE A 199 -6.69 -8.43 -4.32
CA ILE A 199 -6.65 -6.96 -4.27
C ILE A 199 -5.81 -6.39 -5.41
N ALA A 200 -4.71 -7.04 -5.81
CA ALA A 200 -3.91 -6.61 -6.96
C ALA A 200 -4.71 -6.67 -8.27
N ILE A 201 -5.47 -7.75 -8.49
CA ILE A 201 -6.38 -7.87 -9.64
C ILE A 201 -7.48 -6.81 -9.59
N MET A 202 -8.07 -6.59 -8.42
CA MET A 202 -9.09 -5.57 -8.21
C MET A 202 -8.54 -4.17 -8.52
N ALA A 203 -7.34 -3.83 -8.04
CA ALA A 203 -6.68 -2.56 -8.32
C ALA A 203 -6.45 -2.36 -9.83
N GLY A 204 -6.01 -3.40 -10.54
CA GLY A 204 -5.90 -3.38 -12.00
C GLY A 204 -7.24 -3.09 -12.68
N LEU A 205 -8.32 -3.76 -12.25
CA LEU A 205 -9.68 -3.54 -12.77
C LEU A 205 -10.29 -2.19 -12.38
N MET A 206 -9.84 -1.56 -11.30
CA MET A 206 -10.26 -0.20 -10.95
C MET A 206 -9.62 0.85 -11.86
N ILE A 207 -8.33 0.72 -12.15
CA ILE A 207 -7.51 1.77 -12.73
C ILE A 207 -7.47 1.64 -14.25
N ILE A 208 -7.09 0.49 -14.78
CA ILE A 208 -6.79 0.30 -16.20
C ILE A 208 -8.03 0.54 -17.07
N PRO A 209 -9.21 -0.06 -16.80
CA PRO A 209 -10.39 0.19 -17.61
C PRO A 209 -10.85 1.65 -17.58
N ALA A 210 -10.71 2.35 -16.43
CA ALA A 210 -11.05 3.76 -16.32
C ALA A 210 -10.14 4.64 -17.19
N VAL A 211 -8.84 4.39 -17.18
CA VAL A 211 -7.87 5.13 -18.01
C VAL A 211 -8.12 4.86 -19.49
N PHE A 212 -8.37 3.63 -19.90
CA PHE A 212 -8.69 3.29 -21.29
C PHE A 212 -10.00 3.92 -21.78
N ALA A 213 -11.02 3.93 -20.93
CA ALA A 213 -12.28 4.61 -21.26
C ALA A 213 -12.10 6.11 -21.47
N PHE A 214 -11.21 6.75 -20.70
CA PHE A 214 -10.89 8.18 -20.81
C PHE A 214 -9.98 8.49 -22.01
N SER A 215 -8.96 7.66 -22.27
CA SER A 215 -7.95 7.91 -23.31
C SER A 215 -8.40 7.44 -24.71
N GLY A 216 -9.59 6.84 -24.84
CA GLY A 216 -10.02 6.25 -26.10
C GLY A 216 -9.27 4.96 -26.48
N GLY A 217 -8.65 4.30 -25.48
CA GLY A 217 -7.95 3.04 -25.67
C GLY A 217 -6.43 3.15 -25.82
N ASP A 218 -5.86 4.31 -25.48
CA ASP A 218 -4.41 4.54 -25.58
C ASP A 218 -3.68 3.96 -24.35
N PRO A 219 -2.80 2.94 -24.52
CA PRO A 219 -2.00 2.39 -23.42
C PRO A 219 -0.98 3.39 -22.85
N ASP A 220 -0.50 4.35 -23.63
CA ASP A 220 0.52 5.33 -23.19
C ASP A 220 -0.05 6.34 -22.19
N ALA A 221 -1.39 6.40 -22.07
CA ALA A 221 -2.06 7.15 -21.01
C ALA A 221 -1.88 6.51 -19.61
N LEU A 222 -1.49 5.24 -19.53
CA LEU A 222 -1.14 4.55 -18.30
C LEU A 222 0.24 4.99 -17.83
N GLN A 223 0.28 6.06 -17.06
CA GLN A 223 1.52 6.53 -16.45
C GLN A 223 1.92 5.65 -15.26
N ALA A 224 3.19 5.63 -14.91
CA ALA A 224 3.71 4.90 -13.76
C ALA A 224 3.82 5.79 -12.52
N GLY A 225 3.73 5.17 -11.34
CA GLY A 225 3.99 5.82 -10.06
C GLY A 225 2.96 6.90 -9.67
N PRO A 226 3.40 7.94 -8.93
CA PRO A 226 2.51 8.98 -8.42
C PRO A 226 1.72 9.74 -9.49
N ALA A 227 2.27 9.88 -10.70
CA ALA A 227 1.60 10.58 -11.79
C ALA A 227 0.27 9.92 -12.17
N LEU A 228 0.20 8.60 -12.17
CA LEU A 228 -1.05 7.87 -12.43
C LEU A 228 -2.13 8.26 -11.41
N MET A 229 -1.80 8.26 -10.13
CA MET A 229 -2.76 8.49 -9.04
C MET A 229 -3.14 9.98 -8.89
N PHE A 230 -2.18 10.89 -9.02
CA PHE A 230 -2.38 12.31 -8.68
C PHE A 230 -2.55 13.23 -9.89
N ILE A 231 -2.30 12.75 -11.11
CA ILE A 231 -2.52 13.52 -12.35
C ILE A 231 -3.56 12.84 -13.24
N THR A 232 -3.32 11.58 -13.61
CA THR A 232 -4.18 10.88 -14.59
C THR A 232 -5.56 10.59 -14.03
N LEU A 233 -5.67 9.94 -12.87
CA LEU A 233 -6.97 9.56 -12.30
C LEU A 233 -7.89 10.73 -11.96
N PRO A 234 -7.43 11.87 -11.41
CA PRO A 234 -8.27 13.06 -11.25
C PRO A 234 -8.87 13.55 -12.57
N LYS A 235 -8.11 13.54 -13.67
CA LYS A 235 -8.61 13.90 -15.00
C LYS A 235 -9.65 12.91 -15.50
N VAL A 236 -9.42 11.62 -15.28
CA VAL A 236 -10.40 10.54 -15.59
C VAL A 236 -11.70 10.80 -14.84
N PHE A 237 -11.63 11.02 -13.52
CA PHE A 237 -12.82 11.29 -12.69
C PHE A 237 -13.54 12.57 -13.11
N ALA A 238 -12.83 13.65 -13.45
CA ALA A 238 -13.45 14.89 -13.90
C ALA A 238 -14.28 14.72 -15.18
N ASN A 239 -13.95 13.74 -16.02
CA ASN A 239 -14.66 13.43 -17.26
C ASN A 239 -15.69 12.31 -17.13
N MET A 240 -15.89 11.76 -15.94
CA MET A 240 -16.86 10.68 -15.68
C MET A 240 -18.13 11.21 -15.03
N GLY A 241 -19.29 10.70 -15.44
CA GLY A 241 -20.53 10.91 -14.69
C GLY A 241 -20.34 10.39 -13.24
N PHE A 242 -20.73 11.16 -12.24
CA PHE A 242 -20.47 10.89 -10.82
C PHE A 242 -18.97 10.87 -10.43
N GLY A 243 -18.10 11.52 -11.21
CA GLY A 243 -16.66 11.49 -11.00
C GLY A 243 -16.21 12.02 -9.64
N THR A 244 -16.89 13.03 -9.09
CA THR A 244 -16.59 13.53 -7.73
C THR A 244 -16.80 12.43 -6.69
N ALA A 245 -17.91 11.70 -6.75
CA ALA A 245 -18.18 10.59 -5.83
C ALA A 245 -17.16 9.45 -6.02
N ALA A 246 -16.83 9.10 -7.28
CA ALA A 246 -15.80 8.12 -7.58
C ALA A 246 -14.43 8.53 -7.04
N GLY A 247 -14.06 9.80 -7.15
CA GLY A 247 -12.84 10.35 -6.59
C GLY A 247 -12.80 10.27 -5.05
N ILE A 248 -13.89 10.65 -4.37
CA ILE A 248 -14.00 10.52 -2.91
C ILE A 248 -13.80 9.06 -2.49
N LEU A 249 -14.53 8.12 -3.10
CA LEU A 249 -14.44 6.71 -2.78
C LEU A 249 -13.05 6.14 -3.06
N PHE A 250 -12.43 6.54 -4.17
CA PHE A 250 -11.09 6.12 -4.54
C PHE A 250 -10.03 6.63 -3.55
N PHE A 251 -9.99 7.94 -3.27
CA PHE A 251 -9.01 8.49 -2.34
C PHE A 251 -9.25 8.05 -0.89
N LEU A 252 -10.49 7.77 -0.50
CA LEU A 252 -10.79 7.15 0.80
C LEU A 252 -10.24 5.72 0.89
N LEU A 253 -10.43 4.92 -0.17
CA LEU A 253 -9.86 3.58 -0.29
C LEU A 253 -8.34 3.63 -0.19
N VAL A 254 -7.71 4.51 -0.97
CA VAL A 254 -6.24 4.66 -0.98
C VAL A 254 -5.73 5.15 0.38
N LEU A 255 -6.45 6.05 1.06
CA LEU A 255 -6.10 6.49 2.41
C LEU A 255 -6.12 5.32 3.40
N PHE A 256 -7.14 4.48 3.37
CA PHE A 256 -7.22 3.31 4.23
C PHE A 256 -6.09 2.31 3.96
N ALA A 257 -5.80 2.05 2.68
CA ALA A 257 -4.68 1.22 2.29
C ALA A 257 -3.33 1.82 2.74
N ALA A 258 -3.16 3.13 2.59
CA ALA A 258 -1.95 3.83 2.99
C ALA A 258 -1.75 3.81 4.52
N VAL A 259 -2.79 4.06 5.30
CA VAL A 259 -2.72 4.04 6.78
C VAL A 259 -2.37 2.64 7.29
N THR A 260 -3.04 1.59 6.80
CA THR A 260 -2.77 0.22 7.24
C THR A 260 -1.35 -0.23 6.89
N SER A 261 -0.85 0.13 5.72
CA SER A 261 0.53 -0.16 5.31
C SER A 261 1.56 0.65 6.11
N SER A 262 1.28 1.94 6.37
CA SER A 262 2.15 2.80 7.18
C SER A 262 2.27 2.29 8.61
N ILE A 263 1.17 1.82 9.20
CA ILE A 263 1.16 1.17 10.52
C ILE A 263 2.09 -0.05 10.53
N ALA A 264 1.97 -0.92 9.50
CA ALA A 264 2.78 -2.14 9.43
C ALA A 264 4.28 -1.85 9.30
N LEU A 265 4.64 -0.88 8.46
CA LEU A 265 6.02 -0.43 8.28
C LEU A 265 6.60 0.18 9.56
N THR A 266 5.84 1.08 10.20
CA THR A 266 6.29 1.77 11.41
C THR A 266 6.36 0.81 12.60
N GLU A 267 5.40 -0.11 12.74
CA GLU A 267 5.45 -1.13 13.79
C GLU A 267 6.67 -2.05 13.63
N SER A 268 7.01 -2.42 12.41
CA SER A 268 8.23 -3.19 12.14
C SER A 268 9.52 -2.44 12.56
N ALA A 269 9.54 -1.12 12.43
CA ALA A 269 10.64 -0.29 12.91
C ALA A 269 10.63 -0.16 14.43
N VAL A 270 9.48 0.14 15.05
CA VAL A 270 9.31 0.34 16.50
C VAL A 270 9.68 -0.91 17.28
N SER A 271 9.11 -2.07 16.90
CA SER A 271 9.37 -3.35 17.58
C SER A 271 10.86 -3.69 17.67
N ARG A 272 11.65 -3.16 16.74
CA ARG A 272 13.07 -3.32 16.75
C ARG A 272 13.77 -2.44 17.78
N PHE A 273 13.39 -1.15 17.89
CA PHE A 273 13.94 -0.27 18.91
C PHE A 273 13.59 -0.78 20.32
N GLU A 274 12.40 -1.36 20.48
CA GLU A 274 12.01 -2.04 21.73
C GLU A 274 12.97 -3.21 22.06
N ASP A 275 13.23 -4.11 21.08
CA ASP A 275 13.99 -5.34 21.30
C ASP A 275 15.51 -5.11 21.44
N GLU A 276 16.08 -4.23 20.61
CA GLU A 276 17.56 -4.05 20.56
C GLU A 276 18.07 -2.97 21.53
N LEU A 277 17.28 -1.92 21.77
CA LEU A 277 17.69 -0.81 22.63
C LEU A 277 16.96 -0.81 23.97
N GLY A 278 15.97 -1.68 24.18
CA GLY A 278 15.18 -1.73 25.39
C GLY A 278 14.34 -0.47 25.62
N TRP A 279 14.03 0.27 24.55
CA TRP A 279 13.19 1.46 24.65
C TRP A 279 11.73 1.05 24.82
N GLY A 280 11.02 1.76 25.72
CA GLY A 280 9.57 1.64 25.80
C GLY A 280 8.90 2.30 24.58
N ARG A 281 7.68 1.86 24.29
CA ARG A 281 6.85 2.45 23.21
C ARG A 281 6.60 3.92 23.37
#